data_db64f95bfa95eae65609a9e810b161e9
#
_entry.id   db64f95bfa95eae65609a9e810b161e9
#
_cell.length_a   1.000
_cell.length_b   1.000
_cell.length_c   1.000
_cell.angle_alpha   90.00
_cell.angle_beta   90.00
_cell.angle_gamma   90.00
#
_symmetry.space_group_name_H-M   'P 1'
#
loop_
_entity.id
_entity.type
_entity.pdbx_description
1 polymer ?
#
loop_
_entity_poly.entity_id
_entity_poly.type
_entity_poly.pdbx_seq_one_letter_code
_entity_poly.pdbx_strand_id
1 'polypeptide(L)'
;MSPAVLLLGLTAVRLLVAALSPLAPDEAYYWVWSRALQPGYLDHPPMVALWIRAGTLLLGETPLGVRLLGPLAGLAGSVLLADAGERLWPGRRIGVAAAALLNATLLVGAGAVTMTPDTPLTFFTVAAIWALARVGEDARWWGVVGLAAGAALDSKYTAVLIGLGIPIWLVWARITPSWRSPWLWAGGLVTLLVFAPVLAWNAGHGWVSFVKQGGRSADWEPRFAAQYVPELIGSQIALATPGIFALFAAGLWRLRRGGRAAGPALVGALAIPGLLVFLQHAFGGRVQANWLAVLYPPLALGAAAVGARWWRAAAGLGFGLTALVYVQAASAPLALPRRFDPTLIRLAGWDAVAREADALRRQNGLAFLAAEDYSLAAELAWWSPGDAPVVGAEPRWALFALPRPSGGAGLVLVSERRQGGPNPAAWSEACEIGHLTRARGGVEAERFRVYRATLREGAPAAVLPRRGGTMAGPGGE
;
A
#
# COMPACT_ATOMS: atom_id res chain seq x y z
N MET A 1 30.21 -12.33 -1.09
CA MET A 1 29.03 -12.70 -1.90
C MET A 1 28.78 -11.59 -2.94
N SER A 2 28.41 -11.96 -4.16
CA SER A 2 28.05 -10.96 -5.16
C SER A 2 26.72 -10.27 -4.80
N PRO A 3 26.49 -9.00 -5.20
CA PRO A 3 25.22 -8.33 -4.98
C PRO A 3 24.01 -9.10 -5.51
N ALA A 4 24.17 -9.80 -6.63
CA ALA A 4 23.10 -10.64 -7.20
C ALA A 4 22.71 -11.79 -6.28
N VAL A 5 23.67 -12.51 -5.69
CA VAL A 5 23.41 -13.60 -4.74
C VAL A 5 22.70 -13.08 -3.49
N LEU A 6 23.10 -11.92 -2.96
CA LEU A 6 22.43 -11.28 -1.82
C LEU A 6 20.99 -10.89 -2.14
N LEU A 7 20.77 -10.34 -3.33
CA LEU A 7 19.44 -9.93 -3.77
C LEU A 7 18.50 -11.13 -3.99
N LEU A 8 18.98 -12.21 -4.59
CA LEU A 8 18.22 -13.46 -4.75
C LEU A 8 17.91 -14.09 -3.39
N GLY A 9 18.87 -14.11 -2.46
CA GLY A 9 18.66 -14.59 -1.08
C GLY A 9 17.61 -13.75 -0.34
N LEU A 10 17.66 -12.42 -0.45
CA LEU A 10 16.65 -11.53 0.13
C LEU A 10 15.26 -11.80 -0.47
N THR A 11 15.19 -12.02 -1.79
CA THR A 11 13.91 -12.33 -2.46
C THR A 11 13.35 -13.67 -1.99
N ALA A 12 14.17 -14.70 -1.84
CA ALA A 12 13.75 -15.99 -1.30
C ALA A 12 13.23 -15.88 0.13
N VAL A 13 13.91 -15.12 1.00
CA VAL A 13 13.44 -14.83 2.36
C VAL A 13 12.08 -14.10 2.33
N ARG A 14 11.92 -13.10 1.47
CA ARG A 14 10.65 -12.37 1.32
C ARG A 14 9.50 -13.27 0.85
N LEU A 15 9.75 -14.16 -0.11
CA LEU A 15 8.75 -15.14 -0.56
C LEU A 15 8.34 -16.09 0.58
N LEU A 16 9.30 -16.54 1.38
CA LEU A 16 9.04 -17.39 2.54
C LEU A 16 8.20 -16.65 3.60
N VAL A 17 8.56 -15.42 3.96
CA VAL A 17 7.82 -14.60 4.91
C VAL A 17 6.42 -14.28 4.39
N ALA A 18 6.29 -13.96 3.09
CA ALA A 18 5.00 -13.72 2.44
C ALA A 18 4.07 -14.95 2.49
N ALA A 19 4.64 -16.16 2.44
CA ALA A 19 3.89 -17.42 2.55
C ALA A 19 3.47 -17.73 4.00
N LEU A 20 4.33 -17.46 4.98
CA LEU A 20 4.13 -17.85 6.37
C LEU A 20 3.31 -16.85 7.20
N SER A 21 3.29 -15.57 6.82
CA SER A 21 2.59 -14.55 7.58
C SER A 21 1.11 -14.48 7.21
N PRO A 22 0.17 -14.37 8.19
CA PRO A 22 -1.24 -14.09 7.92
C PRO A 22 -1.44 -12.79 7.14
N LEU A 23 -2.57 -12.63 6.45
CA LEU A 23 -2.90 -11.36 5.79
C LEU A 23 -3.15 -10.27 6.83
N ALA A 24 -2.80 -9.04 6.46
CA ALA A 24 -3.24 -7.86 7.18
C ALA A 24 -4.63 -7.42 6.67
N PRO A 25 -5.43 -6.71 7.51
CA PRO A 25 -6.78 -6.29 7.15
C PRO A 25 -6.90 -5.54 5.81
N ASP A 26 -5.93 -4.69 5.51
CA ASP A 26 -5.89 -4.00 4.22
C ASP A 26 -5.65 -4.97 3.04
N GLU A 27 -4.82 -6.03 3.24
CA GLU A 27 -4.59 -7.04 2.20
C GLU A 27 -5.83 -7.90 1.94
N ALA A 28 -6.55 -8.28 2.98
CA ALA A 28 -7.83 -8.98 2.86
C ALA A 28 -8.86 -8.10 2.11
N TYR A 29 -8.87 -6.80 2.38
CA TYR A 29 -9.71 -5.85 1.67
C TYR A 29 -9.33 -5.73 0.19
N TYR A 30 -8.05 -5.58 -0.15
CA TYR A 30 -7.61 -5.56 -1.55
C TYR A 30 -7.74 -6.91 -2.25
N TRP A 31 -7.73 -8.02 -1.51
CA TRP A 31 -8.08 -9.32 -2.07
C TRP A 31 -9.56 -9.36 -2.50
N VAL A 32 -10.49 -8.81 -1.71
CA VAL A 32 -11.89 -8.65 -2.15
C VAL A 32 -11.97 -7.88 -3.46
N TRP A 33 -11.18 -6.80 -3.63
CA TRP A 33 -11.12 -6.06 -4.89
C TRP A 33 -10.67 -6.95 -6.06
N SER A 34 -9.67 -7.80 -5.83
CA SER A 34 -9.14 -8.69 -6.86
C SER A 34 -10.15 -9.73 -7.33
N ARG A 35 -11.21 -9.97 -6.54
CA ARG A 35 -12.33 -10.87 -6.89
C ARG A 35 -13.45 -10.13 -7.62
N ALA A 36 -13.55 -8.83 -7.49
CA ALA A 36 -14.51 -7.96 -8.15
C ALA A 36 -13.76 -6.81 -8.85
N LEU A 37 -12.99 -7.15 -9.91
CA LEU A 37 -12.12 -6.20 -10.61
C LEU A 37 -12.94 -5.07 -11.26
N GLN A 38 -12.49 -3.86 -11.00
CA GLN A 38 -13.04 -2.62 -11.56
C GLN A 38 -11.90 -1.68 -11.97
N PRO A 39 -12.16 -0.73 -12.88
CA PRO A 39 -11.16 0.28 -13.26
C PRO A 39 -10.79 1.25 -12.14
N GLY A 40 -11.59 1.35 -11.08
CA GLY A 40 -11.33 2.22 -9.93
C GLY A 40 -12.09 1.75 -8.69
N TYR A 41 -11.65 2.24 -7.54
CA TYR A 41 -12.26 1.96 -6.24
C TYR A 41 -12.29 3.24 -5.40
N LEU A 42 -13.07 3.23 -4.30
CA LEU A 42 -13.23 4.41 -3.44
C LEU A 42 -11.90 4.94 -2.89
N ASP A 43 -11.01 4.04 -2.45
CA ASP A 43 -9.81 4.41 -1.70
C ASP A 43 -8.59 4.62 -2.60
N HIS A 44 -8.41 3.79 -3.63
CA HIS A 44 -7.23 3.76 -4.50
C HIS A 44 -7.56 3.29 -5.91
N PRO A 45 -6.67 3.54 -6.88
CA PRO A 45 -6.73 2.94 -8.22
C PRO A 45 -6.52 1.41 -8.22
N PRO A 46 -6.72 0.71 -9.35
CA PRO A 46 -6.90 -0.74 -9.39
C PRO A 46 -5.62 -1.59 -9.31
N MET A 47 -4.41 -1.03 -9.44
CA MET A 47 -3.18 -1.79 -9.65
C MET A 47 -2.92 -2.85 -8.57
N VAL A 48 -3.21 -2.56 -7.31
CA VAL A 48 -3.06 -3.52 -6.20
C VAL A 48 -3.96 -4.73 -6.39
N ALA A 49 -5.20 -4.52 -6.83
CA ALA A 49 -6.16 -5.61 -7.10
C ALA A 49 -5.71 -6.46 -8.29
N LEU A 50 -5.20 -5.83 -9.35
CA LEU A 50 -4.65 -6.51 -10.52
C LEU A 50 -3.43 -7.38 -10.14
N TRP A 51 -2.53 -6.88 -9.30
CA TRP A 51 -1.37 -7.64 -8.83
C TRP A 51 -1.77 -8.82 -7.96
N ILE A 52 -2.71 -8.63 -7.03
CA ILE A 52 -3.27 -9.74 -6.23
C ILE A 52 -3.93 -10.77 -7.14
N ARG A 53 -4.72 -10.32 -8.12
CA ARG A 53 -5.37 -11.23 -9.06
C ARG A 53 -4.37 -12.06 -9.85
N ALA A 54 -3.31 -11.43 -10.37
CA ALA A 54 -2.26 -12.14 -11.09
C ALA A 54 -1.56 -13.19 -10.22
N GLY A 55 -1.19 -12.83 -8.98
CA GLY A 55 -0.55 -13.76 -8.06
C GLY A 55 -1.47 -14.91 -7.61
N THR A 56 -2.75 -14.62 -7.35
CA THR A 56 -3.73 -15.65 -6.95
C THR A 56 -4.13 -16.57 -8.10
N LEU A 57 -4.07 -16.13 -9.35
CA LEU A 57 -4.22 -17.00 -10.52
C LEU A 57 -3.09 -18.01 -10.65
N LEU A 58 -1.87 -17.65 -10.23
CA LEU A 58 -0.70 -18.52 -10.32
C LEU A 58 -0.56 -19.47 -9.12
N LEU A 59 -0.83 -18.99 -7.90
CA LEU A 59 -0.55 -19.72 -6.65
C LEU A 59 -1.80 -19.96 -5.79
N GLY A 60 -2.99 -19.75 -6.37
CA GLY A 60 -4.24 -19.90 -5.64
C GLY A 60 -4.48 -18.80 -4.60
N GLU A 61 -5.58 -18.91 -3.88
CA GLU A 61 -5.97 -18.00 -2.80
C GLU A 61 -5.20 -18.31 -1.52
N THR A 62 -3.91 -18.05 -1.57
CA THR A 62 -2.96 -18.25 -0.48
C THR A 62 -2.34 -16.90 -0.10
N PRO A 63 -1.79 -16.73 1.12
CA PRO A 63 -1.05 -15.52 1.47
C PRO A 63 0.08 -15.21 0.48
N LEU A 64 0.79 -16.23 -0.01
CA LEU A 64 1.82 -16.07 -1.04
C LEU A 64 1.22 -15.63 -2.37
N GLY A 65 0.08 -16.19 -2.78
CA GLY A 65 -0.62 -15.78 -4.00
C GLY A 65 -1.01 -14.30 -3.97
N VAL A 66 -1.53 -13.82 -2.85
CA VAL A 66 -1.85 -12.40 -2.65
C VAL A 66 -0.61 -11.51 -2.77
N ARG A 67 0.55 -11.97 -2.31
CA ARG A 67 1.79 -11.17 -2.16
C ARG A 67 2.85 -11.41 -3.22
N LEU A 68 2.69 -12.40 -4.11
CA LEU A 68 3.72 -12.88 -5.03
C LEU A 68 4.48 -11.76 -5.75
N LEU A 69 3.76 -10.80 -6.27
CA LEU A 69 4.37 -9.72 -7.06
C LEU A 69 5.15 -8.70 -6.20
N GLY A 70 4.95 -8.64 -4.88
CA GLY A 70 5.71 -7.77 -3.98
C GLY A 70 7.21 -8.10 -3.94
N PRO A 71 7.61 -9.34 -3.52
CA PRO A 71 9.01 -9.77 -3.53
C PRO A 71 9.65 -9.71 -4.92
N LEU A 72 8.91 -10.07 -5.99
CA LEU A 72 9.40 -10.03 -7.37
C LEU A 72 9.63 -8.59 -7.86
N ALA A 73 8.74 -7.68 -7.52
CA ALA A 73 8.90 -6.25 -7.80
C ALA A 73 10.08 -5.65 -7.02
N GLY A 74 10.31 -6.10 -5.78
CA GLY A 74 11.49 -5.75 -4.99
C GLY A 74 12.79 -6.18 -5.68
N LEU A 75 12.83 -7.39 -6.25
CA LEU A 75 13.95 -7.91 -7.03
C LEU A 75 14.17 -7.06 -8.29
N ALA A 76 13.17 -6.96 -9.15
CA ALA A 76 13.26 -6.24 -10.41
C ALA A 76 13.55 -4.75 -10.19
N GLY A 77 12.84 -4.10 -9.24
CA GLY A 77 13.06 -2.71 -8.89
C GLY A 77 14.49 -2.43 -8.39
N SER A 78 15.09 -3.37 -7.64
CA SER A 78 16.48 -3.23 -7.20
C SER A 78 17.47 -3.19 -8.37
N VAL A 79 17.26 -4.04 -9.38
CA VAL A 79 18.09 -4.07 -10.60
C VAL A 79 17.91 -2.77 -11.39
N LEU A 80 16.66 -2.34 -11.59
CA LEU A 80 16.35 -1.09 -12.30
C LEU A 80 16.94 0.14 -11.60
N LEU A 81 16.83 0.22 -10.26
CA LEU A 81 17.36 1.35 -9.48
C LEU A 81 18.89 1.37 -9.50
N ALA A 82 19.51 0.18 -9.41
CA ALA A 82 20.96 0.07 -9.50
C ALA A 82 21.48 0.57 -10.85
N ASP A 83 20.87 0.14 -11.95
CA ASP A 83 21.25 0.59 -13.29
C ASP A 83 20.95 2.10 -13.50
N ALA A 84 19.82 2.63 -13.00
CA ALA A 84 19.55 4.07 -13.02
C ALA A 84 20.62 4.88 -12.27
N GLY A 85 21.06 4.39 -11.11
CA GLY A 85 22.11 5.01 -10.32
C GLY A 85 23.44 5.10 -11.05
N GLU A 86 23.86 4.04 -11.74
CA GLU A 86 25.11 4.04 -12.53
C GLU A 86 25.05 5.02 -13.70
N ARG A 87 23.88 5.16 -14.36
CA ARG A 87 23.69 6.10 -15.47
C ARG A 87 23.63 7.56 -15.02
N LEU A 88 22.92 7.83 -13.94
CA LEU A 88 22.77 9.20 -13.41
C LEU A 88 24.06 9.72 -12.75
N TRP A 89 24.95 8.84 -12.29
CA TRP A 89 26.25 9.17 -11.70
C TRP A 89 27.36 8.29 -12.28
N PRO A 90 27.75 8.48 -13.56
CA PRO A 90 28.73 7.64 -14.21
C PRO A 90 30.04 7.55 -13.42
N GLY A 91 30.57 6.36 -13.27
CA GLY A 91 31.86 6.10 -12.60
C GLY A 91 31.84 6.15 -11.07
N ARG A 92 30.69 6.48 -10.42
CA ARG A 92 30.61 6.59 -8.95
C ARG A 92 30.14 5.32 -8.26
N ARG A 93 29.68 4.33 -9.00
CA ARG A 93 29.20 3.01 -8.50
C ARG A 93 28.19 3.12 -7.34
N ILE A 94 27.22 4.02 -7.50
CA ILE A 94 26.23 4.26 -6.43
C ILE A 94 24.99 3.36 -6.52
N GLY A 95 24.77 2.71 -7.65
CA GLY A 95 23.52 2.01 -7.93
C GLY A 95 23.25 0.88 -6.93
N VAL A 96 24.23 0.05 -6.63
CA VAL A 96 24.09 -1.02 -5.62
C VAL A 96 23.81 -0.44 -4.23
N ALA A 97 24.46 0.67 -3.87
CA ALA A 97 24.21 1.33 -2.59
C ALA A 97 22.78 1.91 -2.52
N ALA A 98 22.29 2.50 -3.62
CA ALA A 98 20.92 3.02 -3.69
C ALA A 98 19.87 1.90 -3.52
N ALA A 99 20.04 0.79 -4.25
CA ALA A 99 19.18 -0.37 -4.14
C ALA A 99 19.24 -0.98 -2.73
N ALA A 100 20.42 -1.12 -2.13
CA ALA A 100 20.57 -1.63 -0.77
C ALA A 100 19.90 -0.73 0.27
N LEU A 101 20.11 0.60 0.19
CA LEU A 101 19.50 1.57 1.10
C LEU A 101 17.96 1.56 0.98
N LEU A 102 17.43 1.50 -0.24
CA LEU A 102 15.97 1.42 -0.44
C LEU A 102 15.38 0.17 0.19
N ASN A 103 15.99 -1.00 -0.07
CA ASN A 103 15.54 -2.29 0.47
C ASN A 103 15.70 -2.41 2.00
N ALA A 104 16.65 -1.68 2.58
CA ALA A 104 16.92 -1.67 4.01
C ALA A 104 15.98 -0.73 4.79
N THR A 105 15.16 0.10 4.13
CA THR A 105 14.12 0.84 4.81
C THR A 105 13.03 -0.11 5.31
N LEU A 106 12.46 0.11 6.49
CA LEU A 106 11.32 -0.68 6.98
C LEU A 106 10.10 -0.52 6.07
N LEU A 107 9.92 0.66 5.46
CA LEU A 107 8.83 0.89 4.51
C LEU A 107 8.86 -0.11 3.36
N VAL A 108 10.02 -0.26 2.69
CA VAL A 108 10.16 -1.18 1.55
C VAL A 108 10.38 -2.61 2.03
N GLY A 109 11.09 -2.82 3.15
CA GLY A 109 11.25 -4.14 3.76
C GLY A 109 9.91 -4.80 4.06
N ALA A 110 9.06 -4.14 4.85
CA ALA A 110 7.71 -4.61 5.13
C ALA A 110 6.81 -4.58 3.89
N GLY A 111 6.86 -3.50 3.10
CA GLY A 111 6.07 -3.33 1.88
C GLY A 111 6.35 -4.36 0.79
N ALA A 112 7.51 -5.04 0.81
CA ALA A 112 7.82 -6.11 -0.14
C ALA A 112 7.20 -7.47 0.25
N VAL A 113 6.72 -7.62 1.49
CA VAL A 113 6.04 -8.84 1.99
C VAL A 113 4.58 -8.59 2.37
N THR A 114 4.07 -7.40 2.08
CA THR A 114 2.66 -7.05 2.20
C THR A 114 2.19 -6.46 0.87
N MET A 115 0.94 -6.74 0.47
CA MET A 115 0.40 -6.23 -0.79
C MET A 115 -0.53 -5.05 -0.51
N THR A 116 0.00 -3.86 -0.74
CA THR A 116 -0.70 -2.58 -0.60
C THR A 116 -0.52 -1.73 -1.87
N PRO A 117 -1.27 -0.66 -2.09
CA PRO A 117 -1.04 0.26 -3.21
C PRO A 117 0.37 0.84 -3.27
N ASP A 118 1.07 0.92 -2.14
CA ASP A 118 2.45 1.41 -2.09
C ASP A 118 3.47 0.45 -2.72
N THR A 119 3.14 -0.85 -2.77
CA THR A 119 4.01 -1.88 -3.35
C THR A 119 4.20 -1.68 -4.86
N PRO A 120 3.14 -1.68 -5.70
CA PRO A 120 3.29 -1.35 -7.12
C PRO A 120 3.70 0.12 -7.35
N LEU A 121 3.25 1.09 -6.53
CA LEU A 121 3.69 2.48 -6.62
C LEU A 121 5.21 2.60 -6.55
N THR A 122 5.85 1.97 -5.56
CA THR A 122 7.30 2.01 -5.38
C THR A 122 8.02 1.41 -6.58
N PHE A 123 7.55 0.28 -7.10
CA PHE A 123 8.11 -0.37 -8.28
C PHE A 123 8.01 0.53 -9.52
N PHE A 124 6.83 1.07 -9.82
CA PHE A 124 6.65 1.91 -11.00
C PHE A 124 7.32 3.28 -10.86
N THR A 125 7.49 3.79 -9.65
CA THR A 125 8.35 4.97 -9.40
C THR A 125 9.81 4.68 -9.77
N VAL A 126 10.34 3.53 -9.37
CA VAL A 126 11.68 3.08 -9.76
C VAL A 126 11.77 2.91 -11.28
N ALA A 127 10.78 2.28 -11.92
CA ALA A 127 10.74 2.09 -13.36
C ALA A 127 10.71 3.44 -14.12
N ALA A 128 9.96 4.43 -13.61
CA ALA A 128 9.96 5.78 -14.19
C ALA A 128 11.35 6.45 -14.07
N ILE A 129 11.99 6.37 -12.90
CA ILE A 129 13.37 6.88 -12.70
C ILE A 129 14.35 6.18 -13.64
N TRP A 130 14.24 4.86 -13.77
CA TRP A 130 15.06 4.06 -14.65
C TRP A 130 14.93 4.46 -16.13
N ALA A 131 13.70 4.72 -16.57
CA ALA A 131 13.44 5.19 -17.92
C ALA A 131 13.91 6.65 -18.11
N LEU A 132 13.68 7.55 -17.14
CA LEU A 132 14.15 8.93 -17.15
C LEU A 132 15.69 9.03 -17.26
N ALA A 133 16.43 8.09 -16.65
CA ALA A 133 17.88 8.04 -16.78
C ALA A 133 18.37 7.76 -18.21
N ARG A 134 17.48 7.39 -19.13
CA ARG A 134 17.77 7.00 -20.54
C ARG A 134 17.24 7.97 -21.59
N VAL A 135 16.37 8.89 -21.24
CA VAL A 135 15.75 9.80 -22.24
C VAL A 135 16.79 10.69 -22.94
N GLY A 136 17.97 10.89 -22.35
CA GLY A 136 19.09 11.59 -23.00
C GLY A 136 19.84 10.76 -24.04
N GLU A 137 19.73 9.43 -23.99
CA GLU A 137 20.34 8.50 -24.96
C GLU A 137 19.43 8.27 -26.17
N ASP A 138 18.13 8.04 -25.90
CA ASP A 138 17.10 7.88 -26.93
C ASP A 138 15.76 8.46 -26.41
N ALA A 139 15.23 9.41 -27.16
CA ALA A 139 13.95 10.07 -26.81
C ALA A 139 12.75 9.11 -26.75
N ARG A 140 12.81 7.93 -27.38
CA ARG A 140 11.73 6.90 -27.32
C ARG A 140 11.50 6.41 -25.89
N TRP A 141 12.48 6.54 -24.99
CA TRP A 141 12.30 6.22 -23.57
C TRP A 141 11.19 7.02 -22.89
N TRP A 142 10.79 8.16 -23.46
CA TRP A 142 9.61 8.88 -22.97
C TRP A 142 8.33 8.03 -23.01
N GLY A 143 8.20 7.11 -23.96
CA GLY A 143 7.09 6.15 -23.97
C GLY A 143 7.10 5.21 -22.75
N VAL A 144 8.28 4.74 -22.35
CA VAL A 144 8.45 3.90 -21.16
C VAL A 144 8.24 4.72 -19.87
N VAL A 145 8.70 5.99 -19.84
CA VAL A 145 8.38 6.93 -18.74
C VAL A 145 6.86 7.07 -18.62
N GLY A 146 6.16 7.28 -19.74
CA GLY A 146 4.71 7.42 -19.76
C GLY A 146 3.99 6.18 -19.23
N LEU A 147 4.40 4.99 -19.66
CA LEU A 147 3.84 3.73 -19.18
C LEU A 147 4.07 3.55 -17.67
N ALA A 148 5.29 3.79 -17.18
CA ALA A 148 5.63 3.66 -15.78
C ALA A 148 4.90 4.70 -14.90
N ALA A 149 4.80 5.95 -15.36
CA ALA A 149 4.08 7.02 -14.65
C ALA A 149 2.57 6.74 -14.61
N GLY A 150 1.97 6.26 -15.71
CA GLY A 150 0.58 5.84 -15.77
C GLY A 150 0.28 4.68 -14.81
N ALA A 151 1.12 3.64 -14.84
CA ALA A 151 0.99 2.50 -13.93
C ALA A 151 1.23 2.89 -12.44
N ALA A 152 2.08 3.87 -12.18
CA ALA A 152 2.24 4.45 -10.84
C ALA A 152 0.95 5.20 -10.41
N LEU A 153 0.31 5.96 -11.31
CA LEU A 153 -0.99 6.60 -11.05
C LEU A 153 -2.09 5.56 -10.81
N ASP A 154 -2.11 4.46 -11.57
CA ASP A 154 -3.01 3.33 -11.33
C ASP A 154 -2.72 2.57 -10.04
N SER A 155 -1.57 2.81 -9.43
CA SER A 155 -1.21 2.27 -8.11
C SER A 155 -1.70 3.17 -6.98
N LYS A 156 -1.41 4.47 -7.06
CA LYS A 156 -1.77 5.44 -6.01
C LYS A 156 -1.74 6.87 -6.55
N TYR A 157 -2.72 7.68 -6.18
CA TYR A 157 -2.84 9.07 -6.66
C TYR A 157 -1.63 9.95 -6.30
N THR A 158 -0.85 9.61 -5.26
CA THR A 158 0.39 10.33 -4.93
C THR A 158 1.46 10.25 -6.03
N ALA A 159 1.33 9.34 -7.00
CA ALA A 159 2.18 9.29 -8.18
C ALA A 159 2.09 10.54 -9.07
N VAL A 160 1.06 11.38 -8.90
CA VAL A 160 0.98 12.69 -9.58
C VAL A 160 2.22 13.54 -9.31
N LEU A 161 2.91 13.33 -8.17
CA LEU A 161 4.16 13.99 -7.83
C LEU A 161 5.30 13.65 -8.80
N ILE A 162 5.29 12.48 -9.45
CA ILE A 162 6.22 12.13 -10.54
C ILE A 162 5.96 13.05 -11.74
N GLY A 163 4.68 13.19 -12.13
CA GLY A 163 4.27 14.06 -13.21
C GLY A 163 4.63 15.54 -12.97
N LEU A 164 4.54 16.00 -11.72
CA LEU A 164 4.99 17.32 -11.31
C LEU A 164 6.53 17.45 -11.33
N GLY A 165 7.24 16.40 -10.90
CA GLY A 165 8.71 16.40 -10.84
C GLY A 165 9.37 16.43 -12.22
N ILE A 166 8.79 15.79 -13.24
CA ILE A 166 9.38 15.72 -14.58
C ILE A 166 9.60 17.12 -15.20
N PRO A 167 8.59 18.01 -15.32
CA PRO A 167 8.81 19.35 -15.85
C PRO A 167 9.80 20.16 -15.02
N ILE A 168 9.79 20.03 -13.69
CA ILE A 168 10.76 20.69 -12.81
C ILE A 168 12.18 20.21 -13.13
N TRP A 169 12.37 18.90 -13.33
CA TRP A 169 13.66 18.34 -13.72
C TRP A 169 14.15 18.86 -15.07
N LEU A 170 13.29 18.90 -16.09
CA LEU A 170 13.62 19.40 -17.43
C LEU A 170 14.09 20.86 -17.39
N VAL A 171 13.43 21.68 -16.59
CA VAL A 171 13.82 23.09 -16.39
C VAL A 171 15.12 23.18 -15.56
N TRP A 172 15.22 22.47 -14.45
CA TRP A 172 16.36 22.55 -13.54
C TRP A 172 17.64 22.06 -14.20
N ALA A 173 17.62 20.90 -14.84
CA ALA A 173 18.76 20.34 -15.56
C ALA A 173 19.00 20.99 -16.93
N ARG A 174 18.15 21.94 -17.36
CA ARG A 174 18.21 22.60 -18.69
C ARG A 174 18.21 21.60 -19.86
N ILE A 175 17.41 20.55 -19.75
CA ILE A 175 17.19 19.57 -20.81
C ILE A 175 16.16 20.15 -21.82
N THR A 176 16.45 21.34 -22.35
CA THR A 176 15.54 22.11 -23.21
C THR A 176 15.16 21.46 -24.52
N PRO A 177 16.00 20.62 -25.18
CA PRO A 177 15.57 19.92 -26.41
C PRO A 177 14.37 18.99 -26.18
N SER A 178 14.20 18.49 -24.97
CA SER A 178 13.09 17.57 -24.64
C SER A 178 11.71 18.17 -24.83
N TRP A 179 11.53 19.49 -24.60
CA TRP A 179 10.23 20.16 -24.81
C TRP A 179 9.77 20.17 -26.27
N ARG A 180 10.70 20.08 -27.21
CA ARG A 180 10.45 20.03 -28.66
C ARG A 180 10.31 18.59 -29.17
N SER A 181 10.63 17.61 -28.32
CA SER A 181 10.55 16.20 -28.71
C SER A 181 9.10 15.73 -28.75
N PRO A 182 8.59 15.19 -29.86
CA PRO A 182 7.26 14.58 -29.91
C PRO A 182 7.14 13.39 -28.94
N TRP A 183 8.24 12.75 -28.62
CA TRP A 183 8.28 11.61 -27.69
C TRP A 183 7.94 11.98 -26.25
N LEU A 184 8.27 13.19 -25.78
CA LEU A 184 7.84 13.69 -24.47
C LEU A 184 6.31 13.75 -24.40
N TRP A 185 5.68 14.32 -25.43
CA TRP A 185 4.23 14.46 -25.49
C TRP A 185 3.53 13.11 -25.70
N ALA A 186 4.14 12.23 -26.52
CA ALA A 186 3.68 10.85 -26.67
C ALA A 186 3.73 10.10 -25.33
N GLY A 187 4.80 10.27 -24.52
CA GLY A 187 4.89 9.73 -23.17
C GLY A 187 3.78 10.26 -22.25
N GLY A 188 3.51 11.56 -22.29
CA GLY A 188 2.38 12.16 -21.57
C GLY A 188 1.03 11.57 -21.99
N LEU A 189 0.81 11.39 -23.30
CA LEU A 189 -0.40 10.73 -23.82
C LEU A 189 -0.50 9.27 -23.33
N VAL A 190 0.60 8.51 -23.36
CA VAL A 190 0.62 7.14 -22.82
C VAL A 190 0.23 7.13 -21.34
N THR A 191 0.76 8.07 -20.53
CA THR A 191 0.35 8.21 -19.12
C THR A 191 -1.16 8.39 -18.99
N LEU A 192 -1.73 9.30 -19.77
CA LEU A 192 -3.18 9.58 -19.75
C LEU A 192 -4.01 8.37 -20.24
N LEU A 193 -3.57 7.67 -21.27
CA LEU A 193 -4.25 6.48 -21.77
C LEU A 193 -4.26 5.33 -20.76
N VAL A 194 -3.15 5.11 -20.05
CA VAL A 194 -3.08 4.09 -18.98
C VAL A 194 -4.02 4.47 -17.85
N PHE A 195 -4.07 5.74 -17.45
CA PHE A 195 -4.91 6.20 -16.35
C PHE A 195 -6.37 6.49 -16.74
N ALA A 196 -6.69 6.53 -18.04
CA ALA A 196 -8.02 6.85 -18.55
C ALA A 196 -9.15 5.96 -17.99
N PRO A 197 -8.97 4.64 -17.79
CA PRO A 197 -10.01 3.80 -17.17
C PRO A 197 -10.40 4.26 -15.76
N VAL A 198 -9.42 4.73 -14.96
CA VAL A 198 -9.67 5.27 -13.61
C VAL A 198 -10.46 6.57 -13.70
N LEU A 199 -10.11 7.45 -14.64
CA LEU A 199 -10.85 8.70 -14.86
C LEU A 199 -12.30 8.44 -15.30
N ALA A 200 -12.50 7.51 -16.23
CA ALA A 200 -13.82 7.13 -16.71
C ALA A 200 -14.68 6.53 -15.60
N TRP A 201 -14.09 5.65 -14.77
CA TRP A 201 -14.80 5.08 -13.62
C TRP A 201 -15.21 6.17 -12.61
N ASN A 202 -14.31 7.09 -12.28
CA ASN A 202 -14.61 8.21 -11.38
C ASN A 202 -15.70 9.13 -11.93
N ALA A 203 -15.67 9.45 -13.23
CA ALA A 203 -16.69 10.26 -13.88
C ALA A 203 -18.08 9.59 -13.79
N GLY A 204 -18.17 8.27 -13.96
CA GLY A 204 -19.39 7.50 -13.81
C GLY A 204 -19.87 7.33 -12.36
N HIS A 205 -19.03 7.60 -11.36
CA HIS A 205 -19.32 7.43 -9.92
C HIS A 205 -19.23 8.76 -9.15
N GLY A 206 -19.50 9.91 -9.80
CA GLY A 206 -19.52 11.21 -9.10
C GLY A 206 -18.20 11.63 -8.50
N TRP A 207 -17.08 11.21 -9.07
CA TRP A 207 -15.72 11.53 -8.62
C TRP A 207 -15.38 11.12 -7.18
N VAL A 208 -16.05 10.07 -6.67
CA VAL A 208 -16.00 9.70 -5.25
C VAL A 208 -14.59 9.47 -4.71
N SER A 209 -13.66 8.91 -5.52
CA SER A 209 -12.28 8.69 -5.08
C SER A 209 -11.52 10.00 -4.94
N PHE A 210 -11.68 10.92 -5.90
CA PHE A 210 -11.02 12.22 -5.85
C PHE A 210 -11.61 13.09 -4.74
N VAL A 211 -12.94 13.07 -4.54
CA VAL A 211 -13.60 13.75 -3.43
C VAL A 211 -13.07 13.21 -2.09
N LYS A 212 -12.95 11.88 -1.95
CA LYS A 212 -12.41 11.27 -0.73
C LYS A 212 -10.96 11.65 -0.47
N GLN A 213 -10.12 11.66 -1.51
CA GLN A 213 -8.70 12.02 -1.35
C GLN A 213 -8.52 13.54 -1.15
N GLY A 214 -9.29 14.37 -1.86
CA GLY A 214 -9.29 15.82 -1.69
C GLY A 214 -9.94 16.28 -0.40
N GLY A 215 -11.00 15.59 0.05
CA GLY A 215 -11.71 15.88 1.29
C GLY A 215 -10.84 15.73 2.55
N ARG A 216 -9.77 14.96 2.48
CA ARG A 216 -8.77 14.90 3.58
C ARG A 216 -8.08 16.24 3.85
N SER A 217 -8.14 17.18 2.90
CA SER A 217 -7.66 18.55 3.07
C SER A 217 -8.72 19.49 3.64
N ALA A 218 -10.01 19.09 3.69
CA ALA A 218 -11.10 19.89 4.22
C ALA A 218 -11.03 20.06 5.75
N ASP A 219 -10.50 19.05 6.45
CA ASP A 219 -10.33 19.05 7.91
C ASP A 219 -8.98 19.64 8.33
N TRP A 220 -8.36 20.46 7.47
CA TRP A 220 -7.04 21.04 7.70
C TRP A 220 -7.11 22.18 8.73
N GLU A 221 -6.53 21.98 9.92
CA GLU A 221 -6.52 22.93 11.01
C GLU A 221 -5.10 23.19 11.52
N PRO A 222 -4.56 24.42 11.34
CA PRO A 222 -3.17 24.76 11.73
C PRO A 222 -2.84 24.55 13.21
N ARG A 223 -3.84 24.55 14.08
CA ARG A 223 -3.65 24.27 15.52
C ARG A 223 -3.03 22.91 15.83
N PHE A 224 -3.13 21.95 14.91
CA PHE A 224 -2.58 20.60 15.06
C PHE A 224 -1.15 20.45 14.53
N ALA A 225 -0.53 21.51 14.02
CA ALA A 225 0.84 21.47 13.49
C ALA A 225 1.86 20.93 14.51
N ALA A 226 1.75 21.34 15.78
CA ALA A 226 2.62 20.86 16.86
C ALA A 226 2.51 19.35 17.12
N GLN A 227 1.41 18.73 16.73
CA GLN A 227 1.20 17.28 16.82
C GLN A 227 1.63 16.57 15.54
N TYR A 228 1.14 17.01 14.39
CA TYR A 228 1.28 16.23 13.14
C TYR A 228 2.65 16.39 12.47
N VAL A 229 3.33 17.52 12.62
CA VAL A 229 4.68 17.69 12.08
C VAL A 229 5.70 16.77 12.78
N PRO A 230 5.79 16.70 14.12
CA PRO A 230 6.63 15.72 14.80
C PRO A 230 6.21 14.27 14.51
N GLU A 231 4.90 13.97 14.39
CA GLU A 231 4.41 12.65 14.02
C GLU A 231 4.91 12.25 12.62
N LEU A 232 4.84 13.15 11.64
CA LEU A 232 5.38 12.92 10.30
C LEU A 232 6.88 12.63 10.36
N ILE A 233 7.68 13.50 11.00
CA ILE A 233 9.14 13.33 11.07
C ILE A 233 9.50 12.04 11.80
N GLY A 234 8.90 11.79 12.96
CA GLY A 234 9.15 10.57 13.74
C GLY A 234 8.78 9.30 12.98
N SER A 235 7.68 9.31 12.26
CA SER A 235 7.28 8.17 11.43
C SER A 235 8.24 7.92 10.27
N GLN A 236 8.80 8.96 9.65
CA GLN A 236 9.80 8.81 8.59
C GLN A 236 11.16 8.31 9.15
N ILE A 237 11.56 8.76 10.35
CA ILE A 237 12.74 8.21 11.04
C ILE A 237 12.54 6.72 11.32
N ALA A 238 11.35 6.30 11.74
CA ALA A 238 11.05 4.89 11.98
C ALA A 238 11.03 4.08 10.68
N LEU A 239 10.33 4.54 9.64
CA LEU A 239 10.15 3.81 8.39
C LEU A 239 11.41 3.77 7.51
N ALA A 240 12.20 4.83 7.47
CA ALA A 240 13.49 4.85 6.78
C ALA A 240 14.58 4.17 7.61
N THR A 241 14.43 4.06 8.91
CA THR A 241 15.43 3.85 9.96
C THR A 241 16.33 5.07 10.19
N PRO A 242 16.81 5.32 11.43
CA PRO A 242 17.53 6.58 11.74
C PRO A 242 18.72 6.86 10.86
N GLY A 243 19.54 5.82 10.56
CA GLY A 243 20.73 5.98 9.72
C GLY A 243 20.38 6.32 8.27
N ILE A 244 19.39 5.65 7.69
CA ILE A 244 18.97 5.91 6.31
C ILE A 244 18.25 7.26 6.21
N PHE A 245 17.44 7.64 7.21
CA PHE A 245 16.83 8.97 7.28
C PHE A 245 17.88 10.09 7.28
N ALA A 246 18.95 9.94 8.08
CA ALA A 246 20.07 10.88 8.08
C ALA A 246 20.78 10.95 6.71
N LEU A 247 20.91 9.81 6.00
CA LEU A 247 21.45 9.80 4.64
C LEU A 247 20.49 10.46 3.64
N PHE A 248 19.17 10.31 3.77
CA PHE A 248 18.18 11.03 2.97
C PHE A 248 18.32 12.55 3.14
N ALA A 249 18.41 13.01 4.38
CA ALA A 249 18.61 14.43 4.69
C ALA A 249 19.96 14.95 4.14
N ALA A 250 21.04 14.17 4.29
CA ALA A 250 22.35 14.52 3.75
C ALA A 250 22.35 14.53 2.21
N GLY A 251 21.63 13.62 1.57
CA GLY A 251 21.43 13.60 0.12
C GLY A 251 20.77 14.88 -0.38
N LEU A 252 19.62 15.23 0.23
CA LEU A 252 18.91 16.47 -0.09
C LEU A 252 19.78 17.72 0.14
N TRP A 253 20.52 17.76 1.25
CA TRP A 253 21.44 18.85 1.52
C TRP A 253 22.53 19.01 0.44
N ARG A 254 23.06 17.89 -0.06
CA ARG A 254 24.10 17.88 -1.11
C ARG A 254 23.59 18.26 -2.49
N LEU A 255 22.27 18.20 -2.76
CA LEU A 255 21.71 18.67 -4.04
C LEU A 255 22.11 20.10 -4.37
N ARG A 256 22.26 20.98 -3.35
CA ARG A 256 22.73 22.35 -3.52
C ARG A 256 24.12 22.45 -4.20
N ARG A 257 24.97 21.42 -4.02
CA ARG A 257 26.32 21.36 -4.61
C ARG A 257 26.34 20.66 -5.96
N GLY A 258 25.31 19.92 -6.30
CA GLY A 258 25.17 19.18 -7.55
C GLY A 258 24.83 20.05 -8.77
N GLY A 259 24.43 21.28 -8.53
CA GLY A 259 24.11 22.25 -9.57
C GLY A 259 23.00 21.75 -10.49
N ARG A 260 23.30 21.73 -11.81
CA ARG A 260 22.40 21.32 -12.88
C ARG A 260 22.66 19.92 -13.42
N ALA A 261 23.53 19.15 -12.79
CA ALA A 261 23.79 17.77 -13.21
C ALA A 261 22.49 16.95 -13.17
N ALA A 262 22.29 16.09 -14.18
CA ALA A 262 21.02 15.38 -14.39
C ALA A 262 20.57 14.57 -13.17
N GLY A 263 21.47 13.84 -12.53
CA GLY A 263 21.17 13.02 -11.37
C GLY A 263 20.70 13.82 -10.15
N PRO A 264 21.49 14.78 -9.62
CA PRO A 264 21.06 15.64 -8.52
C PRO A 264 19.77 16.41 -8.83
N ALA A 265 19.64 16.96 -10.03
CA ALA A 265 18.44 17.68 -10.44
C ALA A 265 17.20 16.78 -10.47
N LEU A 266 17.33 15.52 -10.94
CA LEU A 266 16.24 14.55 -10.96
C LEU A 266 15.79 14.19 -9.55
N VAL A 267 16.73 13.87 -8.66
CA VAL A 267 16.41 13.58 -7.25
C VAL A 267 15.69 14.76 -6.59
N GLY A 268 16.20 15.98 -6.78
CA GLY A 268 15.58 17.18 -6.24
C GLY A 268 14.17 17.42 -6.77
N ALA A 269 14.00 17.28 -8.09
CA ALA A 269 12.72 17.51 -8.75
C ALA A 269 11.64 16.49 -8.38
N LEU A 270 12.02 15.23 -8.16
CA LEU A 270 11.08 14.18 -7.75
C LEU A 270 10.80 14.17 -6.23
N ALA A 271 11.76 14.63 -5.39
CA ALA A 271 11.61 14.54 -3.94
C ALA A 271 11.10 15.84 -3.31
N ILE A 272 11.65 17.02 -3.68
CA ILE A 272 11.38 18.27 -2.97
C ILE A 272 9.90 18.68 -3.05
N PRO A 273 9.23 18.69 -4.23
CA PRO A 273 7.82 19.07 -4.31
C PRO A 273 6.93 18.20 -3.43
N GLY A 274 7.15 16.88 -3.44
CA GLY A 274 6.40 15.95 -2.61
C GLY A 274 6.65 16.16 -1.11
N LEU A 275 7.90 16.41 -0.70
CA LEU A 275 8.21 16.74 0.70
C LEU A 275 7.52 18.02 1.14
N LEU A 276 7.47 19.05 0.27
CA LEU A 276 6.78 20.32 0.58
C LEU A 276 5.26 20.11 0.69
N VAL A 277 4.65 19.34 -0.20
CA VAL A 277 3.22 18.99 -0.15
C VAL A 277 2.87 18.27 1.15
N PHE A 278 3.62 17.22 1.51
CA PHE A 278 3.33 16.47 2.74
C PHE A 278 3.65 17.26 4.01
N LEU A 279 4.70 18.07 4.00
CA LEU A 279 5.00 18.97 5.12
C LEU A 279 3.90 20.03 5.29
N GLN A 280 3.47 20.67 4.19
CA GLN A 280 2.37 21.62 4.22
C GLN A 280 1.08 20.98 4.75
N HIS A 281 0.77 19.75 4.31
CA HIS A 281 -0.39 19.02 4.83
C HIS A 281 -0.27 18.76 6.35
N ALA A 282 0.92 18.41 6.84
CA ALA A 282 1.18 18.14 8.25
C ALA A 282 1.00 19.38 9.16
N PHE A 283 0.98 20.59 8.61
CA PHE A 283 0.67 21.78 9.40
C PHE A 283 -0.79 21.87 9.84
N GLY A 284 -1.68 21.06 9.29
CA GLY A 284 -3.10 21.13 9.67
C GLY A 284 -3.85 19.81 9.56
N GLY A 285 -3.25 18.76 8.99
CA GLY A 285 -3.84 17.45 8.83
C GLY A 285 -2.84 16.33 9.05
N ARG A 286 -3.32 15.16 9.48
CA ARG A 286 -2.47 14.00 9.71
C ARG A 286 -2.01 13.40 8.39
N VAL A 287 -0.69 13.30 8.19
CA VAL A 287 -0.06 12.57 7.07
C VAL A 287 0.14 11.12 7.50
N GLN A 288 -0.43 10.17 6.75
CA GLN A 288 -0.13 8.76 6.97
C GLN A 288 1.33 8.48 6.62
N ALA A 289 2.03 7.71 7.47
CA ALA A 289 3.46 7.48 7.36
C ALA A 289 3.90 6.93 5.98
N ASN A 290 3.08 6.11 5.35
CA ASN A 290 3.35 5.48 4.05
C ASN A 290 3.03 6.39 2.83
N TRP A 291 2.46 7.58 3.02
CA TRP A 291 2.15 8.45 1.88
C TRP A 291 3.42 8.90 1.15
N LEU A 292 4.56 8.97 1.86
CA LEU A 292 5.84 9.35 1.29
C LEU A 292 6.53 8.22 0.50
N ALA A 293 5.92 7.06 0.32
CA ALA A 293 6.52 5.91 -0.38
C ALA A 293 7.07 6.27 -1.77
N VAL A 294 6.35 7.11 -2.52
CA VAL A 294 6.76 7.61 -3.85
C VAL A 294 8.09 8.39 -3.83
N LEU A 295 8.48 8.94 -2.69
CA LEU A 295 9.71 9.72 -2.54
C LEU A 295 10.92 8.87 -2.15
N TYR A 296 10.74 7.65 -1.66
CA TYR A 296 11.84 6.81 -1.18
C TYR A 296 12.84 6.41 -2.27
N PRO A 297 12.43 6.04 -3.50
CA PRO A 297 13.39 5.72 -4.56
C PRO A 297 14.31 6.88 -4.94
N PRO A 298 13.84 8.11 -5.23
CA PRO A 298 14.76 9.22 -5.50
C PRO A 298 15.59 9.60 -4.27
N LEU A 299 15.06 9.52 -3.04
CA LEU A 299 15.81 9.78 -1.81
C LEU A 299 16.93 8.76 -1.61
N ALA A 300 16.72 7.48 -1.93
CA ALA A 300 17.75 6.44 -1.85
C ALA A 300 18.91 6.68 -2.83
N LEU A 301 18.63 7.15 -4.05
CA LEU A 301 19.64 7.60 -5.00
C LEU A 301 20.45 8.78 -4.45
N GLY A 302 19.76 9.80 -3.93
CA GLY A 302 20.42 10.95 -3.30
C GLY A 302 21.31 10.56 -2.12
N ALA A 303 20.83 9.66 -1.26
CA ALA A 303 21.57 9.12 -0.11
C ALA A 303 22.82 8.36 -0.54
N ALA A 304 22.71 7.50 -1.55
CA ALA A 304 23.86 6.76 -2.09
C ALA A 304 24.90 7.72 -2.69
N ALA A 305 24.46 8.77 -3.36
CA ALA A 305 25.31 9.79 -3.95
C ALA A 305 26.08 10.63 -2.90
N VAL A 306 25.70 10.59 -1.62
CA VAL A 306 26.49 11.20 -0.53
C VAL A 306 27.87 10.54 -0.42
N GLY A 307 27.99 9.22 -0.67
CA GLY A 307 29.24 8.49 -0.53
C GLY A 307 29.72 8.39 0.92
N ALA A 308 28.81 8.42 1.89
CA ALA A 308 29.15 8.30 3.30
C ALA A 308 29.71 6.90 3.59
N ARG A 309 30.84 6.81 4.29
CA ARG A 309 31.47 5.50 4.61
C ARG A 309 30.57 4.58 5.44
N TRP A 310 29.67 5.15 6.24
CA TRP A 310 28.77 4.43 7.15
C TRP A 310 27.44 3.97 6.52
N TRP A 311 27.24 4.17 5.20
CA TRP A 311 26.00 3.72 4.55
C TRP A 311 25.73 2.22 4.73
N ARG A 312 26.81 1.40 4.78
CA ARG A 312 26.70 -0.05 5.00
C ARG A 312 26.19 -0.37 6.40
N ALA A 313 26.61 0.38 7.41
CA ALA A 313 26.12 0.22 8.79
C ALA A 313 24.63 0.63 8.87
N ALA A 314 24.26 1.74 8.21
CA ALA A 314 22.85 2.16 8.13
C ALA A 314 21.97 1.11 7.44
N ALA A 315 22.41 0.56 6.31
CA ALA A 315 21.71 -0.53 5.63
C ALA A 315 21.66 -1.81 6.48
N GLY A 316 22.77 -2.16 7.16
CA GLY A 316 22.83 -3.31 8.07
C GLY A 316 21.82 -3.21 9.21
N LEU A 317 21.72 -2.04 9.84
CA LEU A 317 20.71 -1.78 10.87
C LEU A 317 19.28 -1.95 10.30
N GLY A 318 19.01 -1.39 9.11
CA GLY A 318 17.71 -1.49 8.46
C GLY A 318 17.32 -2.92 8.12
N PHE A 319 18.24 -3.70 7.55
CA PHE A 319 18.01 -5.13 7.30
C PHE A 319 17.84 -5.93 8.60
N GLY A 320 18.59 -5.61 9.65
CA GLY A 320 18.44 -6.25 10.96
C GLY A 320 17.06 -6.00 11.57
N LEU A 321 16.59 -4.75 11.55
CA LEU A 321 15.23 -4.40 12.00
C LEU A 321 14.14 -5.06 11.14
N THR A 322 14.33 -5.09 9.81
CA THR A 322 13.41 -5.78 8.91
C THR A 322 13.37 -7.29 9.18
N ALA A 323 14.51 -7.92 9.42
CA ALA A 323 14.58 -9.34 9.77
C ALA A 323 13.85 -9.62 11.10
N LEU A 324 13.98 -8.77 12.10
CA LEU A 324 13.24 -8.88 13.36
C LEU A 324 11.73 -8.81 13.12
N VAL A 325 11.27 -7.86 12.29
CA VAL A 325 9.85 -7.75 11.91
C VAL A 325 9.38 -9.00 11.17
N TYR A 326 10.19 -9.54 10.25
CA TYR A 326 9.87 -10.76 9.50
C TYR A 326 9.72 -11.98 10.41
N VAL A 327 10.66 -12.19 11.33
CA VAL A 327 10.61 -13.28 12.30
C VAL A 327 9.38 -13.13 13.20
N GLN A 328 9.11 -11.91 13.69
CA GLN A 328 7.94 -11.65 14.53
C GLN A 328 6.61 -11.83 13.75
N ALA A 329 6.56 -11.47 12.48
CA ALA A 329 5.37 -11.65 11.64
C ALA A 329 5.10 -13.13 11.30
N ALA A 330 6.15 -13.91 11.03
CA ALA A 330 6.03 -15.31 10.60
C ALA A 330 5.84 -16.30 11.77
N SER A 331 6.51 -16.10 12.91
CA SER A 331 6.54 -17.06 14.01
C SER A 331 6.24 -16.49 15.40
N ALA A 332 6.21 -15.16 15.52
CA ALA A 332 5.88 -14.45 16.76
C ALA A 332 6.61 -14.97 18.02
N PRO A 333 7.93 -15.11 17.99
CA PRO A 333 8.67 -15.71 19.12
C PRO A 333 8.70 -14.80 20.36
N LEU A 334 8.42 -13.50 20.19
CA LEU A 334 8.46 -12.53 21.25
C LEU A 334 7.04 -12.23 21.75
N ALA A 335 6.78 -12.47 23.03
CA ALA A 335 5.55 -12.04 23.71
C ALA A 335 5.65 -10.54 24.08
N LEU A 336 5.49 -9.68 23.08
CA LEU A 336 5.56 -8.23 23.27
C LEU A 336 4.22 -7.67 23.76
N PRO A 337 4.24 -6.65 24.63
CA PRO A 337 3.04 -5.89 24.93
C PRO A 337 2.40 -5.31 23.66
N ARG A 338 1.06 -5.30 23.59
CA ARG A 338 0.28 -4.87 22.43
C ARG A 338 0.79 -3.58 21.78
N ARG A 339 1.15 -2.56 22.57
CA ARG A 339 1.63 -1.26 22.08
C ARG A 339 2.95 -1.32 21.31
N PHE A 340 3.74 -2.38 21.50
CA PHE A 340 5.04 -2.58 20.85
C PHE A 340 5.05 -3.69 19.82
N ASP A 341 3.90 -4.34 19.58
CA ASP A 341 3.80 -5.43 18.59
C ASP A 341 2.79 -5.09 17.47
N PRO A 342 3.24 -4.42 16.40
CA PRO A 342 2.39 -4.15 15.26
C PRO A 342 1.93 -5.43 14.54
N THR A 343 2.68 -6.54 14.66
CA THR A 343 2.29 -7.82 14.05
C THR A 343 1.13 -8.46 14.81
N LEU A 344 1.07 -8.33 16.12
CA LEU A 344 -0.09 -8.72 16.91
C LEU A 344 -1.33 -7.92 16.50
N ILE A 345 -1.18 -6.60 16.40
CA ILE A 345 -2.31 -5.70 16.07
C ILE A 345 -2.85 -5.96 14.66
N ARG A 346 -1.98 -6.28 13.69
CA ARG A 346 -2.36 -6.38 12.29
C ARG A 346 -2.63 -7.81 11.81
N LEU A 347 -1.87 -8.80 12.30
CA LEU A 347 -1.84 -10.12 11.68
C LEU A 347 -2.49 -11.23 12.51
N ALA A 348 -2.50 -11.09 13.85
CA ALA A 348 -2.76 -12.24 14.71
C ALA A 348 -4.24 -12.50 14.96
N GLY A 349 -4.62 -13.79 15.03
CA GLY A 349 -5.87 -14.27 15.60
C GLY A 349 -7.13 -14.07 14.78
N TRP A 350 -7.03 -13.67 13.51
CA TRP A 350 -8.19 -13.47 12.63
C TRP A 350 -8.91 -14.77 12.32
N ASP A 351 -8.17 -15.86 12.13
CA ASP A 351 -8.68 -17.21 11.90
C ASP A 351 -9.49 -17.76 13.09
N ALA A 352 -9.04 -17.48 14.31
CA ALA A 352 -9.75 -17.88 15.53
C ALA A 352 -11.07 -17.11 15.67
N VAL A 353 -11.04 -15.77 15.53
CA VAL A 353 -12.23 -14.94 15.58
C VAL A 353 -13.26 -15.36 14.52
N ALA A 354 -12.82 -15.63 13.29
CA ALA A 354 -13.74 -16.05 12.23
C ALA A 354 -14.39 -17.41 12.52
N ARG A 355 -13.61 -18.38 13.07
CA ARG A 355 -14.17 -19.69 13.49
C ARG A 355 -15.16 -19.55 14.64
N GLU A 356 -14.83 -18.78 15.68
CA GLU A 356 -15.71 -18.56 16.83
C GLU A 356 -16.98 -17.79 16.42
N ALA A 357 -16.86 -16.79 15.56
CA ALA A 357 -18.00 -16.06 15.03
C ALA A 357 -18.95 -16.99 14.24
N ASP A 358 -18.41 -17.88 13.39
CA ASP A 358 -19.23 -18.82 12.64
C ASP A 358 -19.87 -19.88 13.55
N ALA A 359 -19.20 -20.32 14.60
CA ALA A 359 -19.78 -21.21 15.62
C ALA A 359 -20.95 -20.54 16.34
N LEU A 360 -20.79 -19.30 16.82
CA LEU A 360 -21.86 -18.53 17.44
C LEU A 360 -23.03 -18.27 16.47
N ARG A 361 -22.72 -17.95 15.21
CA ARG A 361 -23.74 -17.81 14.16
C ARG A 361 -24.62 -19.06 14.04
N ARG A 362 -23.98 -20.25 13.95
CA ARG A 362 -24.70 -21.54 13.85
C ARG A 362 -25.52 -21.84 15.08
N GLN A 363 -24.97 -21.62 16.28
CA GLN A 363 -25.66 -21.85 17.55
C GLN A 363 -26.94 -21.01 17.69
N ASN A 364 -26.94 -19.80 17.15
CA ASN A 364 -28.04 -18.88 17.18
C ASN A 364 -28.96 -18.95 15.92
N GLY A 365 -28.72 -19.88 14.99
CA GLY A 365 -29.54 -20.05 13.79
C GLY A 365 -29.51 -18.83 12.85
N LEU A 366 -28.38 -18.06 12.82
CA LEU A 366 -28.26 -16.84 12.04
C LEU A 366 -27.80 -17.13 10.61
N ALA A 367 -28.30 -16.34 9.64
CA ALA A 367 -28.12 -16.61 8.23
C ALA A 367 -26.71 -16.30 7.72
N PHE A 368 -26.06 -15.25 8.24
CA PHE A 368 -24.78 -14.74 7.75
C PHE A 368 -23.91 -14.13 8.86
N LEU A 369 -22.62 -13.96 8.57
CA LEU A 369 -21.70 -13.13 9.34
C LEU A 369 -21.68 -11.72 8.75
N ALA A 370 -21.51 -10.69 9.56
CA ALA A 370 -21.41 -9.33 9.06
C ALA A 370 -20.47 -8.43 9.86
N ALA A 371 -19.95 -7.40 9.20
CA ALA A 371 -19.30 -6.27 9.85
C ALA A 371 -19.54 -4.97 9.06
N GLU A 372 -19.52 -3.84 9.78
CA GLU A 372 -19.58 -2.51 9.20
C GLU A 372 -18.19 -1.95 8.88
N ASP A 373 -17.16 -2.37 9.62
CA ASP A 373 -15.79 -2.06 9.26
C ASP A 373 -15.36 -2.90 8.05
N TYR A 374 -14.90 -2.23 7.00
CA TYR A 374 -14.55 -2.87 5.73
C TYR A 374 -13.43 -3.90 5.86
N SER A 375 -12.49 -3.61 6.75
CA SER A 375 -11.33 -4.48 6.94
C SER A 375 -11.69 -5.71 7.77
N LEU A 376 -12.54 -5.55 8.77
CA LEU A 376 -13.10 -6.67 9.54
C LEU A 376 -13.97 -7.57 8.67
N ALA A 377 -14.85 -6.98 7.83
CA ALA A 377 -15.66 -7.75 6.89
C ALA A 377 -14.78 -8.55 5.91
N ALA A 378 -13.70 -7.96 5.40
CA ALA A 378 -12.77 -8.63 4.50
C ALA A 378 -11.98 -9.75 5.20
N GLU A 379 -11.55 -9.57 6.46
CA GLU A 379 -10.92 -10.63 7.26
C GLU A 379 -11.89 -11.79 7.52
N LEU A 380 -13.14 -11.51 7.85
CA LEU A 380 -14.15 -12.55 7.95
C LEU A 380 -14.35 -13.30 6.63
N ALA A 381 -14.36 -12.58 5.50
CA ALA A 381 -14.49 -13.18 4.17
C ALA A 381 -13.31 -14.09 3.81
N TRP A 382 -12.10 -13.73 4.24
CA TRP A 382 -10.89 -14.54 4.02
C TRP A 382 -10.81 -15.75 4.94
N TRP A 383 -11.20 -15.64 6.23
CA TRP A 383 -10.95 -16.66 7.24
C TRP A 383 -12.16 -17.51 7.62
N SER A 384 -13.37 -17.15 7.24
CA SER A 384 -14.57 -17.93 7.63
C SER A 384 -14.55 -19.34 7.04
N PRO A 385 -14.65 -20.39 7.88
CA PRO A 385 -14.49 -21.77 7.45
C PRO A 385 -15.73 -22.38 6.81
N GLY A 386 -16.91 -21.86 7.11
CA GLY A 386 -18.20 -22.42 6.69
C GLY A 386 -18.69 -21.88 5.33
N ASP A 387 -19.92 -22.24 4.94
CA ASP A 387 -20.55 -21.77 3.69
C ASP A 387 -21.42 -20.52 3.88
N ALA A 388 -21.49 -19.99 5.10
CA ALA A 388 -22.31 -18.82 5.40
C ALA A 388 -21.80 -17.59 4.64
N PRO A 389 -22.71 -16.79 4.06
CA PRO A 389 -22.35 -15.51 3.47
C PRO A 389 -21.68 -14.59 4.48
N VAL A 390 -20.72 -13.81 4.02
CA VAL A 390 -20.13 -12.70 4.78
C VAL A 390 -20.62 -11.40 4.18
N VAL A 391 -21.26 -10.58 4.99
CA VAL A 391 -21.89 -9.32 4.56
C VAL A 391 -21.07 -8.14 5.05
N GLY A 392 -20.60 -7.32 4.11
CA GLY A 392 -20.08 -6.00 4.41
C GLY A 392 -21.22 -4.98 4.38
N ALA A 393 -21.47 -4.29 5.49
CA ALA A 393 -22.58 -3.34 5.63
C ALA A 393 -22.06 -1.90 5.76
N GLU A 394 -21.51 -1.36 4.67
CA GLU A 394 -20.97 0.00 4.59
C GLU A 394 -21.19 0.56 3.18
N PRO A 395 -21.41 1.87 3.00
CA PRO A 395 -21.67 2.49 1.70
C PRO A 395 -20.65 2.18 0.60
N ARG A 396 -19.35 1.94 0.94
CA ARG A 396 -18.34 1.59 -0.05
C ARG A 396 -18.66 0.32 -0.84
N TRP A 397 -19.34 -0.64 -0.22
CA TRP A 397 -19.67 -1.90 -0.88
C TRP A 397 -20.73 -1.74 -1.98
N ALA A 398 -21.53 -0.66 -1.93
CA ALA A 398 -22.44 -0.33 -3.01
C ALA A 398 -21.75 0.08 -4.33
N LEU A 399 -20.44 0.42 -4.26
CA LEU A 399 -19.63 0.73 -5.44
C LEU A 399 -19.07 -0.53 -6.14
N PHE A 400 -19.32 -1.71 -5.59
CA PHE A 400 -18.87 -2.98 -6.15
C PHE A 400 -20.01 -3.71 -6.85
N ALA A 401 -19.70 -4.39 -7.95
CA ALA A 401 -20.63 -5.31 -8.60
C ALA A 401 -20.69 -6.65 -7.84
N LEU A 402 -21.09 -6.60 -6.58
CA LEU A 402 -21.23 -7.76 -5.69
C LEU A 402 -22.71 -8.07 -5.44
N PRO A 403 -23.06 -9.36 -5.17
CA PRO A 403 -24.42 -9.74 -4.85
C PRO A 403 -24.94 -8.99 -3.62
N ARG A 404 -26.21 -8.66 -3.64
CA ARG A 404 -26.90 -8.12 -2.45
C ARG A 404 -27.28 -9.25 -1.51
N PRO A 405 -27.19 -9.04 -0.17
CA PRO A 405 -27.62 -10.04 0.78
C PRO A 405 -29.15 -10.22 0.73
N SER A 406 -29.61 -11.47 0.88
CA SER A 406 -31.01 -11.86 0.91
C SER A 406 -31.61 -11.59 2.29
N GLY A 407 -31.63 -10.44 2.85
CA GLY A 407 -32.27 -10.11 4.11
C GLY A 407 -32.06 -11.12 5.26
N GLY A 408 -32.74 -10.90 6.38
CA GLY A 408 -32.71 -11.81 7.53
C GLY A 408 -31.81 -11.37 8.67
N ALA A 409 -31.75 -12.20 9.73
CA ALA A 409 -30.92 -11.94 10.90
C ALA A 409 -29.49 -12.51 10.70
N GLY A 410 -28.50 -11.68 10.97
CA GLY A 410 -27.11 -12.04 10.92
C GLY A 410 -26.38 -11.83 12.24
N LEU A 411 -25.18 -12.37 12.33
CA LEU A 411 -24.25 -12.12 13.42
C LEU A 411 -23.33 -10.97 13.01
N VAL A 412 -23.45 -9.83 13.71
CA VAL A 412 -22.71 -8.60 13.43
C VAL A 412 -21.60 -8.39 14.45
N LEU A 413 -20.36 -8.26 13.99
CA LEU A 413 -19.21 -7.93 14.82
C LEU A 413 -18.95 -6.42 14.80
N VAL A 414 -18.81 -5.83 15.99
CA VAL A 414 -18.46 -4.42 16.19
C VAL A 414 -17.25 -4.33 17.11
N SER A 415 -16.19 -3.68 16.66
CA SER A 415 -15.01 -3.43 17.52
C SER A 415 -15.39 -2.62 18.76
N GLU A 416 -14.93 -3.02 19.94
CA GLU A 416 -15.14 -2.26 21.19
C GLU A 416 -14.51 -0.88 21.18
N ARG A 417 -13.57 -0.63 20.28
CA ARG A 417 -12.98 0.71 20.09
C ARG A 417 -13.96 1.70 19.48
N ARG A 418 -15.01 1.19 18.82
CA ARG A 418 -16.09 2.01 18.27
C ARG A 418 -17.15 2.24 19.34
N GLN A 419 -17.53 3.48 19.56
CA GLN A 419 -18.66 3.81 20.42
C GLN A 419 -19.99 3.38 19.75
N GLY A 420 -20.95 2.90 20.54
CA GLY A 420 -22.26 2.44 20.08
C GLY A 420 -22.27 1.02 19.51
N GLY A 421 -23.45 0.52 19.21
CA GLY A 421 -23.72 -0.77 18.58
C GLY A 421 -23.72 -0.68 17.05
N PRO A 422 -24.37 -1.66 16.37
CA PRO A 422 -24.61 -1.63 14.94
C PRO A 422 -25.36 -0.37 14.51
N ASN A 423 -25.00 0.15 13.32
CA ASN A 423 -25.61 1.37 12.79
C ASN A 423 -27.11 1.20 12.54
N PRO A 424 -28.00 1.97 13.19
CA PRO A 424 -29.44 1.83 13.00
C PRO A 424 -29.93 2.08 11.56
N ALA A 425 -29.14 2.73 10.73
CA ALA A 425 -29.46 2.92 9.31
C ALA A 425 -29.34 1.61 8.50
N ALA A 426 -28.43 0.71 8.91
CA ALA A 426 -28.24 -0.57 8.25
C ALA A 426 -28.94 -1.72 8.97
N TRP A 427 -29.11 -1.63 10.27
CA TRP A 427 -29.57 -2.72 11.12
C TRP A 427 -30.81 -2.36 11.94
N SER A 428 -31.68 -3.35 12.13
CA SER A 428 -32.83 -3.32 13.06
C SER A 428 -32.69 -4.47 14.03
N GLU A 429 -33.46 -4.40 15.14
CA GLU A 429 -33.52 -5.47 16.15
C GLU A 429 -32.15 -5.91 16.67
N ALA A 430 -31.23 -4.96 16.83
CA ALA A 430 -29.87 -5.27 17.28
C ALA A 430 -29.86 -5.61 18.76
N CYS A 431 -29.52 -6.84 19.11
CA CYS A 431 -29.37 -7.35 20.47
C CYS A 431 -27.95 -7.92 20.65
N GLU A 432 -27.25 -7.46 21.67
CA GLU A 432 -25.94 -7.99 22.03
C GLU A 432 -26.10 -9.41 22.61
N ILE A 433 -25.31 -10.34 22.06
CA ILE A 433 -25.37 -11.77 22.43
C ILE A 433 -24.03 -12.31 22.94
N GLY A 434 -22.97 -11.50 22.98
CA GLY A 434 -21.68 -11.91 23.50
C GLY A 434 -20.52 -11.05 23.04
N HIS A 435 -19.31 -11.55 23.33
CA HIS A 435 -18.06 -10.92 22.96
C HIS A 435 -17.11 -11.94 22.34
N LEU A 436 -16.24 -11.47 21.43
CA LEU A 436 -15.14 -12.24 20.89
C LEU A 436 -13.83 -11.49 21.12
N THR A 437 -12.76 -12.22 21.41
CA THR A 437 -11.45 -11.62 21.66
C THR A 437 -10.43 -12.15 20.65
N ARG A 438 -9.82 -11.25 19.93
CA ARG A 438 -8.67 -11.54 19.08
C ARG A 438 -7.40 -11.43 19.91
N ALA A 439 -6.62 -12.52 19.98
CA ALA A 439 -5.42 -12.59 20.80
C ALA A 439 -4.35 -13.47 20.15
N ARG A 440 -3.12 -13.38 20.65
CA ARG A 440 -2.01 -14.26 20.30
C ARG A 440 -1.13 -14.48 21.54
N GLY A 441 -0.91 -15.76 21.88
CA GLY A 441 -0.08 -16.12 23.06
C GLY A 441 -0.57 -15.50 24.37
N GLY A 442 -1.90 -15.38 24.56
CA GLY A 442 -2.48 -14.77 25.76
C GLY A 442 -2.50 -13.23 25.77
N VAL A 443 -1.91 -12.57 24.77
CA VAL A 443 -1.93 -11.11 24.66
C VAL A 443 -3.09 -10.67 23.77
N GLU A 444 -4.02 -9.89 24.32
CA GLU A 444 -5.18 -9.36 23.61
C GLU A 444 -4.75 -8.35 22.54
N ALA A 445 -5.19 -8.57 21.32
CA ALA A 445 -5.04 -7.63 20.19
C ALA A 445 -6.25 -6.70 20.08
N GLU A 446 -7.47 -7.27 20.16
CA GLU A 446 -8.71 -6.53 20.00
C GLU A 446 -9.88 -7.32 20.56
N ARG A 447 -10.93 -6.61 21.02
CA ARG A 447 -12.19 -7.20 21.46
C ARG A 447 -13.33 -6.70 20.61
N PHE A 448 -14.29 -7.59 20.34
CA PHE A 448 -15.49 -7.32 19.55
C PHE A 448 -16.72 -7.64 20.36
N ARG A 449 -17.71 -6.75 20.30
CA ARG A 449 -19.07 -7.04 20.72
C ARG A 449 -19.77 -7.77 19.58
N VAL A 450 -20.58 -8.75 19.91
CA VAL A 450 -21.29 -9.60 18.96
C VAL A 450 -22.78 -9.34 19.10
N TYR A 451 -23.42 -9.01 17.99
CA TYR A 451 -24.84 -8.71 17.96
C TYR A 451 -25.59 -9.68 17.03
N ARG A 452 -26.79 -10.07 17.45
CA ARG A 452 -27.81 -10.52 16.53
C ARG A 452 -28.51 -9.26 16.01
N ALA A 453 -28.57 -9.09 14.69
CA ALA A 453 -29.24 -7.95 14.10
C ALA A 453 -29.86 -8.32 12.74
N THR A 454 -30.99 -7.68 12.39
CA THR A 454 -31.69 -7.88 11.13
C THR A 454 -31.26 -6.80 10.13
N LEU A 455 -30.78 -7.20 8.93
CA LEU A 455 -30.42 -6.27 7.90
C LEU A 455 -31.65 -5.56 7.35
N ARG A 456 -31.63 -4.24 7.32
CA ARG A 456 -32.72 -3.43 6.76
C ARG A 456 -32.75 -3.56 5.23
N GLU A 457 -33.96 -3.57 4.68
CA GLU A 457 -34.16 -3.47 3.24
C GLU A 457 -33.54 -2.15 2.70
N GLY A 458 -32.84 -2.24 1.59
CA GLY A 458 -32.16 -1.07 0.99
C GLY A 458 -30.88 -0.63 1.70
N ALA A 459 -30.43 -1.30 2.77
CA ALA A 459 -29.16 -1.01 3.39
C ALA A 459 -27.99 -1.12 2.39
N PRO A 460 -26.98 -0.26 2.47
CA PRO A 460 -25.81 -0.33 1.60
C PRO A 460 -24.91 -1.50 2.02
N ALA A 461 -25.26 -2.71 1.59
CA ALA A 461 -24.59 -3.94 1.96
C ALA A 461 -24.34 -4.83 0.73
N ALA A 462 -23.27 -5.64 0.79
CA ALA A 462 -22.96 -6.63 -0.23
C ALA A 462 -22.47 -7.93 0.41
N VAL A 463 -22.68 -9.04 -0.30
CA VAL A 463 -22.08 -10.34 0.02
C VAL A 463 -20.68 -10.36 -0.54
N LEU A 464 -19.68 -10.49 0.34
CA LEU A 464 -18.28 -10.50 -0.04
C LEU A 464 -17.87 -11.87 -0.60
N PRO A 465 -16.93 -11.89 -1.56
CA PRO A 465 -16.34 -13.13 -2.03
C PRO A 465 -15.63 -13.83 -0.86
N ARG A 466 -15.64 -15.17 -0.88
CA ARG A 466 -15.02 -15.99 0.15
C ARG A 466 -13.86 -16.78 -0.42
N ARG A 467 -12.86 -17.01 0.40
CA ARG A 467 -11.72 -17.83 0.03
C ARG A 467 -12.17 -19.25 -0.32
N GLY A 468 -11.76 -19.76 -1.51
CA GLY A 468 -12.18 -21.07 -2.01
C GLY A 468 -13.63 -21.18 -2.49
N GLY A 469 -14.42 -20.11 -2.42
CA GLY A 469 -15.78 -20.07 -2.93
C GLY A 469 -15.80 -19.76 -4.43
N THR A 470 -16.66 -20.49 -5.19
CA THR A 470 -17.02 -20.06 -6.54
C THR A 470 -17.88 -18.80 -6.45
N MET A 471 -17.49 -17.74 -7.12
CA MET A 471 -18.40 -16.60 -7.33
C MET A 471 -19.57 -17.08 -8.16
N ALA A 472 -20.79 -17.02 -7.65
CA ALA A 472 -21.97 -17.08 -8.48
C ALA A 472 -21.85 -15.91 -9.48
N GLY A 473 -21.77 -16.20 -10.78
CA GLY A 473 -21.66 -15.19 -11.81
C GLY A 473 -22.85 -14.23 -11.75
N PRO A 474 -22.69 -12.95 -12.14
CA PRO A 474 -23.82 -12.06 -12.35
C PRO A 474 -24.58 -12.58 -13.59
N GLY A 475 -25.70 -13.27 -13.37
CA GLY A 475 -26.54 -13.69 -14.46
C GLY A 475 -27.06 -15.13 -14.34
N GLY A 476 -28.12 -15.26 -13.59
CA GLY A 476 -28.98 -16.42 -13.53
C GLY A 476 -30.33 -15.99 -12.96
N GLU A 477 -31.04 -15.16 -13.72
CA GLU A 477 -32.48 -15.13 -13.98
C GLU A 477 -32.78 -14.01 -14.96
#